data_3bbd343ba76d3d1b2181f9ac6d418e0f
#
_entry.id   3bbd343ba76d3d1b2181f9ac6d418e0f
#
_cell.length_a   1.000
_cell.length_b   1.000
_cell.length_c   1.000
_cell.angle_alpha   90.00
_cell.angle_beta   90.00
_cell.angle_gamma   90.00
#
_symmetry.space_group_name_H-M   'P 1'
#
loop_
_entity.id
_entity.type
_entity.pdbx_description
1 polymer ?
#
loop_
_entity_poly.entity_id
_entity_poly.type
_entity_poly.pdbx_seq_one_letter_code
_entity_poly.pdbx_strand_id
1 'polypeptide(L)'
;MLFQRWKSVVIPSAIVAFILYAFQPFGISLKEGSKLGIAIGSGGITAGASVICHYLLPALFPSYYKEQHWTLGKYVLDLLLLFFLIAVGLWLYISWLSGIGMNGSLFLLVCTWVMILAPFPLVFCLIWNRNMVLARNLKEAAEINSFLSRKMSAEGDGNSPEKKEGDTGRLVFSGGTKDVLEVSDCDFLYAEAEGNYVRVVFAAAGDGKPVRKLLRITMKQAEETVARCPLIIRCHRAFLVNVQKVVEVYGNSQGCRLRLGGCREEVPVSRACVKQVKALIEDRV
;
A
#
# COMPACT_ATOMS: atom_id res chain seq x y z
N MET A 1 -7.14 4.98 11.93
CA MET A 1 -7.78 3.80 11.32
C MET A 1 -9.32 3.80 11.36
N LEU A 2 -9.98 4.33 12.36
CA LEU A 2 -11.47 4.37 12.45
C LEU A 2 -12.16 5.17 11.31
N PHE A 3 -11.51 6.22 10.80
CA PHE A 3 -12.11 7.12 9.79
C PHE A 3 -12.26 6.51 8.37
N GLN A 4 -11.68 5.34 8.11
CA GLN A 4 -11.86 4.65 6.82
C GLN A 4 -12.86 3.48 6.87
N ARG A 5 -13.22 3.00 8.06
CA ARG A 5 -14.13 1.85 8.21
C ARG A 5 -15.57 2.15 7.79
N TRP A 6 -16.06 3.41 7.96
CA TRP A 6 -17.41 3.77 7.52
C TRP A 6 -17.62 3.61 6.01
N LYS A 7 -16.56 3.81 5.21
CA LYS A 7 -16.61 3.60 3.74
C LYS A 7 -16.88 2.15 3.37
N SER A 8 -16.36 1.20 4.15
CA SER A 8 -16.61 -0.23 3.95
C SER A 8 -18.06 -0.64 4.23
N VAL A 9 -18.82 0.21 4.92
CA VAL A 9 -20.26 0.00 5.18
C VAL A 9 -21.10 0.75 4.13
N VAL A 10 -20.85 2.04 3.95
CA VAL A 10 -21.70 2.91 3.12
C VAL A 10 -21.58 2.59 1.64
N ILE A 11 -20.38 2.38 1.13
CA ILE A 11 -20.16 2.15 -0.31
C ILE A 11 -20.82 0.85 -0.79
N PRO A 12 -20.60 -0.32 -0.19
CA PRO A 12 -21.28 -1.54 -0.60
C PRO A 12 -22.80 -1.45 -0.48
N SER A 13 -23.31 -0.82 0.59
CA SER A 13 -24.76 -0.67 0.83
C SER A 13 -25.40 0.20 -0.22
N ALA A 14 -24.77 1.32 -0.60
CA ALA A 14 -25.27 2.20 -1.66
C ALA A 14 -25.24 1.50 -3.03
N ILE A 15 -24.17 0.73 -3.32
CA ILE A 15 -24.05 -0.05 -4.56
C ILE A 15 -25.16 -1.10 -4.63
N VAL A 16 -25.39 -1.85 -3.55
CA VAL A 16 -26.46 -2.87 -3.50
C VAL A 16 -27.83 -2.21 -3.67
N ALA A 17 -28.13 -1.12 -2.97
CA ALA A 17 -29.37 -0.39 -3.13
C ALA A 17 -29.57 0.10 -4.58
N PHE A 18 -28.52 0.65 -5.20
CA PHE A 18 -28.54 1.10 -6.59
C PHE A 18 -28.77 -0.05 -7.57
N ILE A 19 -28.07 -1.16 -7.41
CA ILE A 19 -28.20 -2.34 -8.29
C ILE A 19 -29.62 -2.91 -8.19
N LEU A 20 -30.17 -3.05 -6.97
CA LEU A 20 -31.51 -3.56 -6.77
C LEU A 20 -32.58 -2.62 -7.33
N TYR A 21 -32.35 -1.31 -7.24
CA TYR A 21 -33.23 -0.31 -7.86
C TYR A 21 -33.19 -0.36 -9.39
N ALA A 22 -31.98 -0.45 -9.98
CA ALA A 22 -31.80 -0.40 -11.44
C ALA A 22 -32.19 -1.70 -12.14
N PHE A 23 -31.77 -2.86 -11.61
CA PHE A 23 -31.96 -4.16 -12.26
C PHE A 23 -33.23 -4.88 -11.83
N GLN A 24 -33.84 -4.47 -10.72
CA GLN A 24 -35.10 -5.03 -10.19
C GLN A 24 -35.14 -6.57 -10.21
N PRO A 25 -34.13 -7.28 -9.70
CA PRO A 25 -34.19 -8.72 -9.56
C PRO A 25 -35.38 -9.05 -8.66
N PHE A 26 -35.89 -10.27 -8.68
CA PHE A 26 -37.07 -10.75 -7.91
C PHE A 26 -38.43 -10.34 -8.45
N GLY A 27 -38.56 -9.86 -9.70
CA GLY A 27 -39.86 -9.49 -10.26
C GLY A 27 -40.55 -8.31 -9.58
N ILE A 28 -39.77 -7.44 -8.95
CA ILE A 28 -40.19 -6.23 -8.19
C ILE A 28 -40.96 -5.23 -9.07
N SER A 29 -40.87 -5.37 -10.40
CA SER A 29 -41.55 -4.53 -11.38
C SER A 29 -43.06 -4.50 -11.29
N LEU A 30 -43.69 -5.42 -10.55
CA LEU A 30 -45.14 -5.61 -10.49
C LEU A 30 -45.85 -4.69 -9.45
N LYS A 31 -45.11 -3.98 -8.57
CA LYS A 31 -45.71 -3.04 -7.59
C LYS A 31 -45.03 -1.68 -7.69
N GLU A 32 -45.64 -0.76 -8.44
CA GLU A 32 -45.06 0.57 -8.71
C GLU A 32 -44.78 1.45 -7.48
N GLY A 33 -45.45 1.26 -6.34
CA GLY A 33 -45.27 2.06 -5.14
C GLY A 33 -44.11 1.63 -4.21
N SER A 34 -43.48 0.47 -4.36
CA SER A 34 -42.58 -0.09 -3.37
C SER A 34 -41.10 -0.23 -3.83
N LYS A 35 -40.77 0.14 -5.06
CA LYS A 35 -39.40 -0.04 -5.63
C LYS A 35 -38.33 0.67 -4.80
N LEU A 36 -38.57 1.92 -4.45
CA LEU A 36 -37.64 2.70 -3.65
C LEU A 36 -37.51 2.15 -2.21
N GLY A 37 -38.63 1.74 -1.62
CA GLY A 37 -38.65 1.12 -0.29
C GLY A 37 -37.84 -0.16 -0.23
N ILE A 38 -37.99 -1.04 -1.26
CA ILE A 38 -37.24 -2.30 -1.36
C ILE A 38 -35.74 -2.04 -1.54
N ALA A 39 -35.34 -1.07 -2.38
CA ALA A 39 -33.96 -0.72 -2.60
C ALA A 39 -33.31 -0.14 -1.32
N ILE A 40 -33.99 0.79 -0.65
CA ILE A 40 -33.51 1.41 0.61
C ILE A 40 -33.46 0.36 1.73
N GLY A 41 -34.48 -0.47 1.89
CA GLY A 41 -34.52 -1.53 2.89
C GLY A 41 -33.41 -2.55 2.70
N SER A 42 -33.16 -2.97 1.46
CA SER A 42 -32.07 -3.90 1.13
C SER A 42 -30.70 -3.29 1.36
N GLY A 43 -30.50 -2.00 1.02
CA GLY A 43 -29.31 -1.24 1.36
C GLY A 43 -29.09 -1.14 2.87
N GLY A 44 -30.19 -0.88 3.64
CA GLY A 44 -30.16 -0.86 5.11
C GLY A 44 -29.76 -2.20 5.72
N ILE A 45 -30.26 -3.32 5.20
CA ILE A 45 -29.89 -4.67 5.63
C ILE A 45 -28.40 -4.93 5.36
N THR A 46 -27.93 -4.55 4.17
CA THR A 46 -26.50 -4.68 3.82
C THR A 46 -25.61 -3.84 4.72
N ALA A 47 -26.06 -2.62 5.07
CA ALA A 47 -25.37 -1.75 6.01
C ALA A 47 -25.32 -2.37 7.41
N GLY A 48 -26.45 -2.88 7.90
CA GLY A 48 -26.53 -3.56 9.20
C GLY A 48 -25.62 -4.78 9.28
N ALA A 49 -25.64 -5.66 8.29
CA ALA A 49 -24.75 -6.82 8.20
C ALA A 49 -23.26 -6.39 8.17
N SER A 50 -22.95 -5.34 7.41
CA SER A 50 -21.58 -4.78 7.35
C SER A 50 -21.14 -4.19 8.70
N VAL A 51 -22.03 -3.51 9.43
CA VAL A 51 -21.74 -3.00 10.78
C VAL A 51 -21.47 -4.15 11.74
N ILE A 52 -22.26 -5.22 11.68
CA ILE A 52 -22.05 -6.41 12.52
C ILE A 52 -20.66 -7.00 12.26
N CYS A 53 -20.29 -7.25 10.98
CA CYS A 53 -19.01 -7.87 10.62
C CYS A 53 -17.80 -6.96 10.88
N HIS A 54 -17.89 -5.65 10.61
CA HIS A 54 -16.71 -4.76 10.68
C HIS A 54 -16.54 -4.02 12.00
N TYR A 55 -17.60 -3.93 12.83
CA TYR A 55 -17.55 -3.24 14.11
C TYR A 55 -17.89 -4.14 15.29
N LEU A 56 -19.03 -4.85 15.22
CA LEU A 56 -19.53 -5.64 16.35
C LEU A 56 -18.67 -6.89 16.60
N LEU A 57 -18.42 -7.70 15.56
CA LEU A 57 -17.61 -8.91 15.71
C LEU A 57 -16.16 -8.63 16.13
N PRO A 58 -15.44 -7.66 15.58
CA PRO A 58 -14.10 -7.29 16.08
C PRO A 58 -14.11 -6.76 17.52
N ALA A 59 -15.20 -6.12 17.96
CA ALA A 59 -15.34 -5.67 19.35
C ALA A 59 -15.60 -6.83 20.32
N LEU A 60 -16.41 -7.83 19.92
CA LEU A 60 -16.73 -9.01 20.73
C LEU A 60 -15.58 -10.04 20.75
N PHE A 61 -14.84 -10.17 19.65
CA PHE A 61 -13.77 -11.17 19.51
C PHE A 61 -12.41 -10.54 19.15
N PRO A 62 -11.84 -9.67 20.01
CA PRO A 62 -10.61 -8.93 19.68
C PRO A 62 -9.42 -9.87 19.45
N SER A 63 -9.37 -11.03 20.08
CA SER A 63 -8.30 -12.02 19.91
C SER A 63 -8.29 -12.66 18.52
N TYR A 64 -9.46 -12.84 17.91
CA TYR A 64 -9.60 -13.41 16.56
C TYR A 64 -9.15 -12.40 15.47
N TYR A 65 -9.44 -11.09 15.67
CA TYR A 65 -9.20 -10.01 14.73
C TYR A 65 -7.85 -9.29 14.91
N LYS A 66 -6.89 -9.86 15.67
CA LYS A 66 -5.52 -9.31 15.78
C LYS A 66 -4.80 -9.41 14.42
N GLU A 67 -4.21 -8.31 13.98
CA GLU A 67 -3.51 -8.20 12.68
C GLU A 67 -2.40 -9.25 12.50
N GLN A 68 -1.71 -9.64 13.61
CA GLN A 68 -0.62 -10.62 13.58
C GLN A 68 -1.05 -12.04 13.17
N HIS A 69 -2.33 -12.38 13.35
CA HIS A 69 -2.89 -13.70 13.05
C HIS A 69 -3.90 -13.71 11.90
N TRP A 70 -3.95 -12.61 11.11
CA TRP A 70 -4.89 -12.47 10.02
C TRP A 70 -4.42 -13.28 8.81
N THR A 71 -5.11 -14.36 8.50
CA THR A 71 -4.82 -15.26 7.37
C THR A 71 -5.87 -15.10 6.26
N LEU A 72 -5.52 -15.51 5.03
CA LEU A 72 -6.45 -15.51 3.91
C LEU A 72 -7.72 -16.31 4.20
N GLY A 73 -7.58 -17.46 4.91
CA GLY A 73 -8.73 -18.28 5.30
C GLY A 73 -9.72 -17.56 6.21
N LYS A 74 -9.22 -16.79 7.19
CA LYS A 74 -10.08 -15.97 8.06
C LYS A 74 -10.80 -14.87 7.28
N TYR A 75 -10.12 -14.25 6.32
CA TYR A 75 -10.74 -13.25 5.45
C TYR A 75 -11.89 -13.85 4.63
N VAL A 76 -11.69 -15.04 4.04
CA VAL A 76 -12.74 -15.74 3.30
C VAL A 76 -13.91 -16.12 4.21
N LEU A 77 -13.63 -16.60 5.43
CA LEU A 77 -14.68 -16.95 6.39
C LEU A 77 -15.53 -15.74 6.79
N ASP A 78 -14.87 -14.59 7.07
CA ASP A 78 -15.54 -13.34 7.42
C ASP A 78 -16.42 -12.83 6.26
N LEU A 79 -15.94 -12.98 5.03
CA LEU A 79 -16.69 -12.64 3.82
C LEU A 79 -17.90 -13.56 3.62
N LEU A 80 -17.76 -14.87 3.83
CA LEU A 80 -18.86 -15.82 3.76
C LEU A 80 -19.93 -15.55 4.83
N LEU A 81 -19.49 -15.19 6.04
CA LEU A 81 -20.38 -14.79 7.13
C LEU A 81 -21.16 -13.52 6.76
N LEU A 82 -20.49 -12.52 6.18
CA LEU A 82 -21.14 -11.30 5.71
C LEU A 82 -22.22 -11.61 4.67
N PHE A 83 -21.92 -12.43 3.67
CA PHE A 83 -22.90 -12.81 2.64
C PHE A 83 -24.06 -13.61 3.21
N PHE A 84 -23.80 -14.51 4.16
CA PHE A 84 -24.85 -15.24 4.85
C PHE A 84 -25.78 -14.31 5.63
N LEU A 85 -25.25 -13.33 6.38
CA LEU A 85 -26.06 -12.35 7.11
C LEU A 85 -26.92 -11.50 6.16
N ILE A 86 -26.35 -11.07 5.03
CA ILE A 86 -27.09 -10.34 3.99
C ILE A 86 -28.22 -11.22 3.41
N ALA A 87 -27.91 -12.48 3.07
CA ALA A 87 -28.91 -13.39 2.50
C ALA A 87 -30.06 -13.66 3.46
N VAL A 88 -29.78 -13.91 4.73
CA VAL A 88 -30.81 -14.12 5.76
C VAL A 88 -31.63 -12.86 5.96
N GLY A 89 -30.98 -11.70 6.08
CA GLY A 89 -31.68 -10.41 6.26
C GLY A 89 -32.59 -10.10 5.07
N LEU A 90 -32.11 -10.28 3.84
CA LEU A 90 -32.91 -10.08 2.63
C LEU A 90 -34.08 -11.07 2.52
N TRP A 91 -33.84 -12.34 2.85
CA TRP A 91 -34.89 -13.35 2.87
C TRP A 91 -36.02 -13.01 3.84
N LEU A 92 -35.70 -12.62 5.06
CA LEU A 92 -36.67 -12.18 6.06
C LEU A 92 -37.44 -10.96 5.58
N TYR A 93 -36.74 -9.96 5.03
CA TYR A 93 -37.33 -8.72 4.54
C TYR A 93 -38.28 -8.95 3.36
N ILE A 94 -37.86 -9.75 2.38
CA ILE A 94 -38.69 -10.05 1.21
C ILE A 94 -39.89 -10.93 1.59
N SER A 95 -39.70 -11.92 2.50
CA SER A 95 -40.80 -12.74 3.03
C SER A 95 -41.85 -11.88 3.75
N TRP A 96 -41.40 -10.94 4.56
CA TRP A 96 -42.29 -10.00 5.26
C TRP A 96 -43.04 -9.09 4.28
N LEU A 97 -42.36 -8.54 3.29
CA LEU A 97 -42.93 -7.62 2.32
C LEU A 97 -43.92 -8.29 1.34
N SER A 98 -43.61 -9.50 0.93
CA SER A 98 -44.44 -10.27 -0.05
C SER A 98 -45.60 -10.98 0.62
N GLY A 99 -45.60 -11.17 1.93
CA GLY A 99 -46.60 -11.96 2.64
C GLY A 99 -46.59 -13.47 2.34
N ILE A 100 -45.57 -13.96 1.61
CA ILE A 100 -45.48 -15.38 1.16
C ILE A 100 -45.07 -16.33 2.30
N GLY A 101 -44.72 -15.81 3.45
CA GLY A 101 -44.20 -16.61 4.56
C GLY A 101 -42.78 -17.11 4.33
N MET A 102 -42.23 -17.83 5.31
CA MET A 102 -40.87 -18.37 5.26
C MET A 102 -40.83 -19.61 4.32
N ASN A 103 -40.37 -19.42 3.09
CA ASN A 103 -40.25 -20.50 2.10
C ASN A 103 -38.77 -20.76 1.74
N GLY A 104 -38.36 -22.03 1.77
CA GLY A 104 -36.98 -22.44 1.44
C GLY A 104 -36.61 -22.19 -0.03
N SER A 105 -37.53 -22.24 -0.95
CA SER A 105 -37.27 -21.91 -2.37
C SER A 105 -36.98 -20.43 -2.54
N LEU A 106 -37.66 -19.56 -1.81
CA LEU A 106 -37.35 -18.12 -1.77
C LEU A 106 -35.96 -17.86 -1.17
N PHE A 107 -35.57 -18.60 -0.11
CA PHE A 107 -34.23 -18.51 0.45
C PHE A 107 -33.12 -18.84 -0.56
N LEU A 108 -33.28 -19.97 -1.28
CA LEU A 108 -32.35 -20.39 -2.34
C LEU A 108 -32.26 -19.32 -3.46
N LEU A 109 -33.38 -18.75 -3.87
CA LEU A 109 -33.43 -17.70 -4.86
C LEU A 109 -32.64 -16.44 -4.38
N VAL A 110 -32.83 -16.03 -3.13
CA VAL A 110 -32.11 -14.91 -2.54
C VAL A 110 -30.61 -15.19 -2.46
N CYS A 111 -30.22 -16.39 -2.01
CA CYS A 111 -28.82 -16.81 -2.00
C CYS A 111 -28.18 -16.74 -3.39
N THR A 112 -28.90 -17.24 -4.42
CA THR A 112 -28.42 -17.16 -5.81
C THR A 112 -28.16 -15.72 -6.25
N TRP A 113 -29.10 -14.82 -6.00
CA TRP A 113 -28.93 -13.39 -6.34
C TRP A 113 -27.83 -12.72 -5.54
N VAL A 114 -27.70 -13.02 -4.24
CA VAL A 114 -26.59 -12.49 -3.43
C VAL A 114 -25.25 -12.94 -4.00
N MET A 115 -25.10 -14.20 -4.40
CA MET A 115 -23.86 -14.71 -5.00
C MET A 115 -23.56 -14.08 -6.36
N ILE A 116 -24.57 -13.80 -7.19
CA ILE A 116 -24.39 -13.12 -8.49
C ILE A 116 -24.01 -11.66 -8.29
N LEU A 117 -24.62 -10.97 -7.33
CA LEU A 117 -24.41 -9.54 -7.12
C LEU A 117 -23.18 -9.21 -6.24
N ALA A 118 -22.75 -10.11 -5.37
CA ALA A 118 -21.64 -9.93 -4.46
C ALA A 118 -20.30 -9.51 -5.11
N PRO A 119 -19.90 -10.01 -6.30
CA PRO A 119 -18.66 -9.59 -6.95
C PRO A 119 -18.62 -8.10 -7.28
N PHE A 120 -19.73 -7.44 -7.60
CA PHE A 120 -19.76 -6.04 -8.03
C PHE A 120 -19.24 -5.08 -6.96
N PRO A 121 -19.81 -5.02 -5.73
CA PRO A 121 -19.28 -4.17 -4.68
C PRO A 121 -17.87 -4.56 -4.25
N LEU A 122 -17.51 -5.86 -4.29
CA LEU A 122 -16.17 -6.34 -3.97
C LEU A 122 -15.13 -5.78 -4.94
N VAL A 123 -15.34 -5.97 -6.24
CA VAL A 123 -14.42 -5.48 -7.28
C VAL A 123 -14.33 -3.97 -7.23
N PHE A 124 -15.46 -3.27 -7.06
CA PHE A 124 -15.47 -1.82 -6.91
C PHE A 124 -14.63 -1.35 -5.71
N CYS A 125 -14.80 -1.96 -4.54
CA CYS A 125 -14.03 -1.61 -3.34
C CYS A 125 -12.53 -1.91 -3.51
N LEU A 126 -12.16 -3.00 -4.19
CA LEU A 126 -10.76 -3.35 -4.48
C LEU A 126 -10.11 -2.32 -5.41
N ILE A 127 -10.79 -1.95 -6.50
CA ILE A 127 -10.32 -0.94 -7.47
C ILE A 127 -10.21 0.42 -6.78
N TRP A 128 -11.24 0.82 -6.01
CA TRP A 128 -11.23 2.08 -5.28
C TRP A 128 -10.07 2.18 -4.30
N ASN A 129 -9.86 1.13 -3.51
CA ASN A 129 -8.76 1.09 -2.56
C ASN A 129 -7.39 1.15 -3.24
N ARG A 130 -7.19 0.42 -4.36
CA ARG A 130 -5.97 0.52 -5.17
C ARG A 130 -5.74 1.92 -5.70
N ASN A 131 -6.77 2.57 -6.23
CA ASN A 131 -6.67 3.93 -6.77
C ASN A 131 -6.34 4.95 -5.68
N MET A 132 -6.93 4.81 -4.48
CA MET A 132 -6.61 5.68 -3.34
C MET A 132 -5.16 5.54 -2.87
N VAL A 133 -4.65 4.31 -2.81
CA VAL A 133 -3.24 4.06 -2.45
C VAL A 133 -2.31 4.62 -3.51
N LEU A 134 -2.64 4.39 -4.79
CA LEU A 134 -1.85 4.93 -5.90
C LEU A 134 -1.82 6.47 -5.88
N ALA A 135 -2.97 7.11 -5.74
CA ALA A 135 -3.06 8.58 -5.69
C ALA A 135 -2.24 9.15 -4.52
N ARG A 136 -2.26 8.49 -3.37
CA ARG A 136 -1.45 8.89 -2.22
C ARG A 136 0.05 8.78 -2.50
N ASN A 137 0.50 7.64 -3.03
CA ASN A 137 1.90 7.41 -3.33
C ASN A 137 2.42 8.37 -4.41
N LEU A 138 1.59 8.67 -5.42
CA LEU A 138 1.90 9.67 -6.46
C LEU A 138 2.03 11.08 -5.86
N LYS A 139 1.13 11.45 -4.95
CA LYS A 139 1.19 12.75 -4.27
C LYS A 139 2.45 12.87 -3.42
N GLU A 140 2.77 11.86 -2.62
CA GLU A 140 4.00 11.82 -1.80
C GLU A 140 5.26 11.94 -2.68
N ALA A 141 5.31 11.21 -3.82
CA ALA A 141 6.42 11.31 -4.77
C ALA A 141 6.51 12.69 -5.42
N ALA A 142 5.40 13.30 -5.82
CA ALA A 142 5.36 14.63 -6.42
C ALA A 142 5.85 15.72 -5.45
N GLU A 143 5.46 15.63 -4.17
CA GLU A 143 5.96 16.53 -3.13
C GLU A 143 7.49 16.44 -3.02
N ILE A 144 8.06 15.24 -2.90
CA ILE A 144 9.50 15.05 -2.80
C ILE A 144 10.22 15.58 -4.07
N ASN A 145 9.68 15.30 -5.26
CA ASN A 145 10.26 15.78 -6.52
C ASN A 145 10.24 17.32 -6.62
N SER A 146 9.22 17.97 -6.06
CA SER A 146 9.18 19.44 -6.04
C SER A 146 10.32 20.04 -5.22
N PHE A 147 10.74 19.39 -4.12
CA PHE A 147 11.91 19.80 -3.34
C PHE A 147 13.22 19.54 -4.11
N LEU A 148 13.35 18.37 -4.73
CA LEU A 148 14.53 18.04 -5.55
C LEU A 148 14.71 19.02 -6.71
N SER A 149 13.62 19.40 -7.41
CA SER A 149 13.68 20.36 -8.53
C SER A 149 14.08 21.77 -8.08
N ARG A 150 13.56 22.25 -6.93
CA ARG A 150 13.96 23.54 -6.36
C ARG A 150 15.44 23.57 -6.04
N LYS A 151 15.98 22.48 -5.50
CA LYS A 151 17.40 22.36 -5.20
C LYS A 151 18.25 22.41 -6.46
N MET A 152 17.91 21.63 -7.49
CA MET A 152 18.64 21.64 -8.76
C MET A 152 18.62 23.01 -9.43
N SER A 153 17.53 23.76 -9.30
CA SER A 153 17.43 25.14 -9.81
C SER A 153 18.29 26.12 -8.99
N ALA A 154 18.41 25.94 -7.68
CA ALA A 154 19.26 26.77 -6.82
C ALA A 154 20.76 26.49 -7.05
N GLU A 155 21.15 25.27 -7.36
CA GLU A 155 22.53 24.89 -7.69
C GLU A 155 22.93 25.31 -9.13
N GLY A 156 21.96 25.58 -10.03
CA GLY A 156 22.19 26.01 -11.41
C GLY A 156 22.49 27.50 -11.59
N ASP A 157 22.25 28.35 -10.58
CA ASP A 157 22.41 29.80 -10.66
C ASP A 157 23.69 30.29 -9.92
N GLY A 158 24.84 29.76 -10.33
CA GLY A 158 26.15 30.29 -10.03
C GLY A 158 26.66 30.09 -8.59
N ASN A 159 27.24 29.02 -8.39
CA ASN A 159 28.53 28.72 -7.73
C ASN A 159 28.59 27.20 -7.58
N SER A 160 29.47 26.55 -8.32
CA SER A 160 29.93 25.23 -7.94
C SER A 160 30.34 25.30 -6.47
N PRO A 161 29.70 24.52 -5.56
CA PRO A 161 30.28 24.42 -4.24
C PRO A 161 31.63 23.79 -4.46
N GLU A 162 32.69 24.58 -4.20
CA GLU A 162 34.01 24.04 -4.02
C GLU A 162 33.88 22.74 -3.24
N LYS A 163 34.43 21.66 -3.81
CA LYS A 163 34.72 20.45 -3.07
C LYS A 163 35.40 20.91 -1.77
N LYS A 164 34.61 21.00 -0.69
CA LYS A 164 35.21 20.98 0.63
C LYS A 164 35.90 19.63 0.73
N GLU A 165 37.18 19.61 0.45
CA GLU A 165 38.12 18.59 0.89
C GLU A 165 38.16 18.63 2.42
N GLY A 166 37.09 18.20 3.04
CA GLY A 166 36.92 18.05 4.46
C GLY A 166 36.43 16.63 4.69
N ASP A 167 37.36 15.78 5.11
CA ASP A 167 37.12 14.47 5.71
C ASP A 167 36.11 13.58 4.93
N THR A 168 36.52 13.17 3.72
CA THR A 168 35.79 12.12 2.97
C THR A 168 35.86 10.84 3.78
N GLY A 169 34.77 10.52 4.50
CA GLY A 169 34.65 9.30 5.26
C GLY A 169 34.85 8.08 4.35
N ARG A 170 35.80 7.22 4.68
CA ARG A 170 35.98 5.95 3.97
C ARG A 170 35.06 4.90 4.56
N LEU A 171 34.25 4.30 3.72
CA LEU A 171 33.42 3.14 4.04
C LEU A 171 34.21 1.88 3.75
N VAL A 172 34.50 1.08 4.78
CA VAL A 172 35.25 -0.16 4.65
C VAL A 172 34.30 -1.34 4.85
N PHE A 173 33.86 -1.92 3.75
CA PHE A 173 33.03 -3.13 3.77
C PHE A 173 33.94 -4.35 3.86
N SER A 174 33.94 -5.04 4.99
CA SER A 174 34.71 -6.27 5.21
C SER A 174 33.79 -7.41 5.65
N GLY A 175 33.97 -8.57 5.06
CA GLY A 175 33.25 -9.80 5.39
C GLY A 175 34.18 -10.86 5.97
N GLY A 176 33.63 -12.04 6.28
CA GLY A 176 34.41 -13.20 6.75
C GLY A 176 35.36 -13.83 5.72
N THR A 177 35.41 -13.31 4.50
CA THR A 177 36.34 -13.63 3.42
C THR A 177 37.35 -12.49 3.24
N LYS A 178 38.49 -12.76 2.63
CA LYS A 178 39.58 -11.77 2.41
C LYS A 178 39.16 -10.56 1.52
N ASP A 179 37.92 -10.51 1.07
CA ASP A 179 37.43 -9.44 0.22
C ASP A 179 37.08 -8.20 1.07
N VAL A 180 37.89 -7.19 0.92
CA VAL A 180 37.66 -5.85 1.49
C VAL A 180 37.35 -4.90 0.34
N LEU A 181 36.33 -4.06 0.54
CA LEU A 181 35.99 -2.97 -0.37
C LEU A 181 36.03 -1.65 0.37
N GLU A 182 36.90 -0.77 -0.07
CA GLU A 182 36.96 0.61 0.40
C GLU A 182 36.28 1.53 -0.63
N VAL A 183 35.33 2.31 -0.19
CA VAL A 183 34.57 3.27 -1.02
C VAL A 183 34.46 4.59 -0.25
N SER A 184 34.61 5.71 -0.93
CA SER A 184 34.28 7.02 -0.35
C SER A 184 32.76 7.12 -0.09
N ASP A 185 32.36 7.71 1.02
CA ASP A 185 30.97 7.97 1.34
C ASP A 185 30.27 8.81 0.25
N CYS A 186 31.02 9.74 -0.37
CA CYS A 186 30.55 10.55 -1.50
C CYS A 186 30.31 9.72 -2.77
N ASP A 187 31.01 8.61 -2.99
CA ASP A 187 30.87 7.78 -4.17
C ASP A 187 29.87 6.66 -3.98
N PHE A 188 29.52 6.32 -2.75
CA PHE A 188 28.51 5.28 -2.46
C PHE A 188 27.15 5.68 -2.99
N LEU A 189 26.51 4.79 -3.76
CA LEU A 189 25.17 4.98 -4.33
C LEU A 189 24.12 4.18 -3.55
N TYR A 190 24.24 2.87 -3.56
CA TYR A 190 23.34 1.99 -2.82
C TYR A 190 23.96 0.62 -2.59
N ALA A 191 23.40 -0.15 -1.66
CA ALA A 191 23.70 -1.56 -1.51
C ALA A 191 22.42 -2.40 -1.53
N GLU A 192 22.47 -3.57 -2.14
CA GLU A 192 21.35 -4.49 -2.33
C GLU A 192 21.69 -5.88 -1.80
N ALA A 193 20.78 -6.49 -1.02
CA ALA A 193 20.91 -7.87 -0.58
C ALA A 193 20.59 -8.82 -1.74
N GLU A 194 21.50 -9.72 -2.03
CA GLU A 194 21.38 -10.73 -3.08
C GLU A 194 21.73 -12.12 -2.53
N GLY A 195 20.74 -12.81 -2.01
CA GLY A 195 20.94 -14.10 -1.33
C GLY A 195 21.84 -13.95 -0.11
N ASN A 196 23.01 -14.61 -0.14
CA ASN A 196 24.04 -14.56 0.92
C ASN A 196 25.11 -13.48 0.68
N TYR A 197 24.90 -12.61 -0.30
CA TYR A 197 25.80 -11.54 -0.67
C TYR A 197 25.11 -10.20 -0.59
N VAL A 198 25.91 -9.14 -0.49
CA VAL A 198 25.47 -7.76 -0.66
C VAL A 198 26.19 -7.19 -1.89
N ARG A 199 25.40 -6.72 -2.85
CA ARG A 199 25.89 -5.96 -4.00
C ARG A 199 26.04 -4.51 -3.58
N VAL A 200 27.27 -4.01 -3.54
CA VAL A 200 27.58 -2.60 -3.30
C VAL A 200 27.77 -1.92 -4.64
N VAL A 201 27.05 -0.80 -4.84
CA VAL A 201 27.12 0.01 -6.06
C VAL A 201 27.63 1.40 -5.70
N PHE A 202 28.67 1.83 -6.40
CA PHE A 202 29.35 3.11 -6.18
C PHE A 202 29.84 3.73 -7.48
N ALA A 203 30.05 5.03 -7.52
CA ALA A 203 30.59 5.73 -8.68
C ALA A 203 32.09 5.49 -8.81
N ALA A 204 32.55 5.16 -10.02
CA ALA A 204 34.00 5.03 -10.26
C ALA A 204 34.69 6.40 -10.17
N ALA A 205 35.86 6.43 -9.57
CA ALA A 205 36.69 7.61 -9.53
C ALA A 205 37.09 8.04 -10.95
N GLY A 206 36.66 9.24 -11.36
CA GLY A 206 37.00 9.86 -12.65
C GLY A 206 35.90 9.80 -13.71
N ASP A 207 35.16 8.70 -13.89
CA ASP A 207 34.19 8.52 -14.98
C ASP A 207 32.72 8.59 -14.48
N GLY A 208 32.52 8.60 -13.18
CA GLY A 208 31.19 8.67 -12.55
C GLY A 208 30.26 7.47 -12.86
N LYS A 209 30.76 6.49 -13.59
CA LYS A 209 29.98 5.30 -13.94
C LYS A 209 29.76 4.40 -12.74
N PRO A 210 28.57 3.80 -12.59
CA PRO A 210 28.32 2.90 -11.49
C PRO A 210 29.09 1.59 -11.62
N VAL A 211 29.91 1.30 -10.61
CA VAL A 211 30.62 0.03 -10.44
C VAL A 211 29.88 -0.82 -9.43
N ARG A 212 29.80 -2.13 -9.68
CA ARG A 212 29.11 -3.10 -8.83
C ARG A 212 30.11 -4.11 -8.29
N LYS A 213 30.10 -4.32 -6.98
CA LYS A 213 30.92 -5.35 -6.33
C LYS A 213 30.05 -6.19 -5.40
N LEU A 214 30.13 -7.51 -5.54
CA LEU A 214 29.48 -8.48 -4.66
C LEU A 214 30.41 -8.81 -3.50
N LEU A 215 29.89 -8.71 -2.28
CA LEU A 215 30.61 -9.02 -1.05
C LEU A 215 29.84 -10.07 -0.26
N ARG A 216 30.52 -11.01 0.33
CA ARG A 216 29.88 -11.99 1.24
C ARG A 216 29.74 -11.41 2.64
N ILE A 217 28.79 -10.51 2.78
CA ILE A 217 28.44 -9.83 4.03
C ILE A 217 26.92 -9.85 4.22
N THR A 218 26.45 -9.60 5.42
CA THR A 218 25.04 -9.40 5.70
C THR A 218 24.65 -7.93 5.54
N MET A 219 23.36 -7.65 5.28
CA MET A 219 22.85 -6.26 5.25
C MET A 219 23.05 -5.54 6.59
N LYS A 220 23.07 -6.26 7.71
CA LYS A 220 23.35 -5.68 9.02
C LYS A 220 24.79 -5.19 9.13
N GLN A 221 25.76 -5.99 8.67
CA GLN A 221 27.17 -5.56 8.62
C GLN A 221 27.37 -4.38 7.68
N ALA A 222 26.70 -4.36 6.52
CA ALA A 222 26.74 -3.22 5.62
C ALA A 222 26.14 -1.95 6.27
N GLU A 223 25.04 -2.10 7.00
CA GLU A 223 24.41 -1.00 7.76
C GLU A 223 25.34 -0.46 8.87
N GLU A 224 26.01 -1.34 9.61
CA GLU A 224 26.99 -0.95 10.64
C GLU A 224 28.18 -0.17 10.02
N THR A 225 28.64 -0.55 8.82
CA THR A 225 29.70 0.16 8.11
C THR A 225 29.31 1.60 7.77
N VAL A 226 28.06 1.83 7.36
CA VAL A 226 27.57 3.17 6.96
C VAL A 226 26.98 3.97 8.12
N ALA A 227 26.93 3.42 9.33
CA ALA A 227 26.27 4.05 10.49
C ALA A 227 26.80 5.45 10.85
N ARG A 228 28.06 5.77 10.47
CA ARG A 228 28.65 7.09 10.66
C ARG A 228 28.19 8.14 9.64
N CYS A 229 27.53 7.71 8.56
CA CYS A 229 27.09 8.58 7.49
C CYS A 229 25.56 8.77 7.58
N PRO A 230 25.06 9.90 8.15
CA PRO A 230 23.63 10.11 8.41
C PRO A 230 22.79 10.15 7.14
N LEU A 231 23.41 10.31 5.99
CA LEU A 231 22.77 10.41 4.68
C LEU A 231 22.66 9.06 3.95
N ILE A 232 23.27 8.00 4.50
CA ILE A 232 23.14 6.64 4.00
C ILE A 232 22.22 5.90 4.95
N ILE A 233 21.03 5.56 4.48
CA ILE A 233 20.01 4.95 5.30
C ILE A 233 19.51 3.62 4.73
N ARG A 234 18.99 2.78 5.61
CA ARG A 234 18.28 1.56 5.22
C ARG A 234 16.84 1.89 4.84
N CYS A 235 16.59 2.13 3.57
CA CYS A 235 15.26 2.49 3.05
C CYS A 235 14.33 1.28 2.84
N HIS A 236 14.89 0.07 2.75
CA HIS A 236 14.16 -1.18 2.58
C HIS A 236 14.90 -2.33 3.27
N ARG A 237 14.20 -3.44 3.58
CA ARG A 237 14.84 -4.61 4.21
C ARG A 237 16.06 -5.14 3.44
N ALA A 238 16.07 -4.96 2.12
CA ALA A 238 17.13 -5.43 1.23
C ALA A 238 17.97 -4.29 0.64
N PHE A 239 17.76 -3.01 1.00
CA PHE A 239 18.45 -1.88 0.39
C PHE A 239 18.93 -0.85 1.40
N LEU A 240 20.19 -0.43 1.23
CA LEU A 240 20.78 0.79 1.78
C LEU A 240 20.92 1.80 0.65
N VAL A 241 20.66 3.08 0.88
CA VAL A 241 20.73 4.13 -0.15
C VAL A 241 21.39 5.38 0.38
N ASN A 242 22.22 6.00 -0.44
CA ASN A 242 22.70 7.35 -0.21
C ASN A 242 21.65 8.36 -0.72
N VAL A 243 20.95 9.00 0.22
CA VAL A 243 19.89 9.95 -0.09
C VAL A 243 20.45 11.15 -0.87
N GLN A 244 21.75 11.45 -0.79
CA GLN A 244 22.40 12.52 -1.57
C GLN A 244 22.35 12.30 -3.08
N LYS A 245 22.34 11.09 -3.49
CA LYS A 245 22.40 10.70 -4.90
C LYS A 245 21.01 10.51 -5.53
N VAL A 246 19.94 10.77 -4.77
CA VAL A 246 18.57 10.70 -5.25
C VAL A 246 18.28 11.88 -6.18
N VAL A 247 17.90 11.57 -7.40
CA VAL A 247 17.56 12.55 -8.45
C VAL A 247 16.04 12.67 -8.61
N GLU A 248 15.33 11.56 -8.44
CA GLU A 248 13.88 11.53 -8.65
C GLU A 248 13.21 10.43 -7.82
N VAL A 249 11.96 10.66 -7.44
CA VAL A 249 11.13 9.71 -6.70
C VAL A 249 9.89 9.36 -7.49
N TYR A 250 9.64 8.07 -7.66
CA TYR A 250 8.46 7.54 -8.33
C TYR A 250 7.49 6.94 -7.32
N GLY A 251 6.21 7.29 -7.44
CA GLY A 251 5.14 6.62 -6.71
C GLY A 251 4.43 5.60 -7.58
N ASN A 252 4.16 4.41 -7.05
CA ASN A 252 3.33 3.41 -7.71
C ASN A 252 2.38 2.72 -6.71
N SER A 253 1.59 1.76 -7.17
CA SER A 253 0.65 1.02 -6.32
C SER A 253 1.31 0.18 -5.22
N GLN A 254 2.62 -0.08 -5.32
CA GLN A 254 3.39 -0.87 -4.35
C GLN A 254 4.12 0.01 -3.33
N GLY A 255 4.36 1.29 -3.64
CA GLY A 255 5.09 2.24 -2.78
C GLY A 255 5.88 3.27 -3.56
N CYS A 256 6.91 3.82 -2.92
CA CYS A 256 7.84 4.76 -3.54
C CYS A 256 9.12 4.04 -3.99
N ARG A 257 9.72 4.53 -5.07
CA ARG A 257 11.01 4.10 -5.60
C ARG A 257 11.89 5.31 -5.84
N LEU A 258 13.17 5.18 -5.59
CA LEU A 258 14.18 6.23 -5.78
C LEU A 258 14.99 5.94 -7.04
N ARG A 259 15.16 6.95 -7.87
CA ARG A 259 16.13 6.96 -8.96
C ARG A 259 17.38 7.72 -8.52
N LEU A 260 18.52 7.07 -8.69
CA LEU A 260 19.81 7.64 -8.33
C LEU A 260 20.53 8.17 -9.58
N GLY A 261 21.29 9.25 -9.41
CA GLY A 261 22.09 9.81 -10.49
C GLY A 261 23.09 8.78 -11.03
N GLY A 262 23.16 8.64 -12.36
CA GLY A 262 24.05 7.70 -13.03
C GLY A 262 23.58 6.22 -13.01
N CYS A 263 22.52 5.86 -12.25
CA CYS A 263 21.97 4.51 -12.20
C CYS A 263 20.67 4.38 -13.00
N ARG A 264 20.49 3.26 -13.71
CA ARG A 264 19.23 2.89 -14.36
C ARG A 264 18.27 2.17 -13.42
N GLU A 265 18.81 1.61 -12.33
CA GLU A 265 18.07 0.80 -11.39
C GLU A 265 17.33 1.69 -10.38
N GLU A 266 16.11 1.29 -10.06
CA GLU A 266 15.27 1.96 -9.07
C GLU A 266 15.37 1.26 -7.72
N VAL A 267 15.61 2.01 -6.66
CA VAL A 267 15.70 1.49 -5.29
C VAL A 267 14.34 1.60 -4.61
N PRO A 268 13.72 0.48 -4.19
CA PRO A 268 12.44 0.51 -3.51
C PRO A 268 12.56 1.06 -2.09
N VAL A 269 11.56 1.84 -1.66
CA VAL A 269 11.46 2.38 -0.30
C VAL A 269 10.31 1.73 0.44
N SER A 270 10.56 1.22 1.64
CA SER A 270 9.50 0.69 2.50
C SER A 270 8.59 1.83 2.98
N ARG A 271 7.30 1.54 3.19
CA ARG A 271 6.32 2.53 3.64
C ARG A 271 6.72 3.24 4.96
N ALA A 272 7.40 2.52 5.84
CA ALA A 272 7.88 3.06 7.11
C ALA A 272 9.00 4.11 6.89
N CYS A 273 9.84 3.93 5.87
CA CYS A 273 11.00 4.76 5.61
C CYS A 273 10.72 5.97 4.70
N VAL A 274 9.54 6.03 4.02
CA VAL A 274 9.21 7.16 3.12
C VAL A 274 9.30 8.51 3.84
N LYS A 275 8.79 8.60 5.06
CA LYS A 275 8.85 9.83 5.87
C LYS A 275 10.28 10.23 6.21
N GLN A 276 11.14 9.25 6.54
CA GLN A 276 12.55 9.49 6.87
C GLN A 276 13.33 9.96 5.63
N VAL A 277 13.11 9.31 4.47
CA VAL A 277 13.70 9.74 3.19
C VAL A 277 13.27 11.16 2.86
N LYS A 278 11.97 11.48 3.00
CA LYS A 278 11.43 12.82 2.76
C LYS A 278 12.09 13.85 3.67
N ALA A 279 12.14 13.62 4.97
CA ALA A 279 12.78 14.53 5.92
C ALA A 279 14.26 14.78 5.59
N LEU A 280 15.02 13.73 5.26
CA LEU A 280 16.42 13.87 4.88
C LEU A 280 16.64 14.62 3.55
N ILE A 281 15.67 14.59 2.64
CA ILE A 281 15.71 15.39 1.41
C ILE A 281 15.33 16.84 1.71
N GLU A 282 14.35 17.09 2.60
CA GLU A 282 13.88 18.42 3.02
C GLU A 282 14.91 19.16 3.86
N ASP A 283 15.55 18.50 4.83
CA ASP A 283 16.59 19.11 5.73
C ASP A 283 17.84 19.59 4.96
N ARG A 284 17.89 19.38 3.66
CA ARG A 284 18.99 19.79 2.79
C ARG A 284 18.73 21.09 2.03
N VAL A 285 17.48 21.57 2.09
CA VAL A 285 17.08 22.83 1.50
C VAL A 285 17.31 23.96 2.48
#